data_79a54780133020633619efbdcdf2f2cf
#
_entry.id   79a54780133020633619efbdcdf2f2cf
#
_cell.length_a   1.000
_cell.length_b   1.000
_cell.length_c   1.000
_cell.angle_alpha   90.00
_cell.angle_beta   90.00
_cell.angle_gamma   90.00
#
_symmetry.space_group_name_H-M   'P 1'
#
loop_
_entity.id
_entity.type
_entity.pdbx_description
1 polymer ?
#
loop_
_entity_poly.entity_id
_entity_poly.type
_entity_poly.pdbx_seq_one_letter_code
_entity_poly.pdbx_strand_id
1 'polypeptide(L)'
;MKRYLLDTSALLTLRDDEPGAERVAEVLEQASKGKLRCQGCFISLMEVLFRVWRDEDEARGRLAYQQCLALPMEWVHESNSLLLRAAELKALHPLSQADAWIAACAMENGAILLHKDPEFSALPIQQELLPLKPTRR
;
A
#
# COMPACT_ATOMS: atom_id res chain seq x y z
N MET A 1 18.41 4.73 -6.26
CA MET A 1 17.90 4.31 -4.94
C MET A 1 16.59 3.56 -5.12
N LYS A 2 16.42 2.42 -4.47
CA LYS A 2 15.18 1.65 -4.53
C LYS A 2 14.02 2.42 -3.94
N ARG A 3 12.86 2.29 -4.55
CA ARG A 3 11.60 2.82 -4.06
C ARG A 3 10.63 1.68 -3.83
N TYR A 4 10.02 1.67 -2.64
CA TYR A 4 8.92 0.77 -2.32
C TYR A 4 7.65 1.58 -2.19
N LEU A 5 6.55 1.02 -2.66
CA LEU A 5 5.22 1.58 -2.40
C LEU A 5 4.43 0.55 -1.60
N LEU A 6 3.97 0.94 -0.42
CA LEU A 6 3.18 0.07 0.44
C LEU A 6 1.71 0.12 0.04
N ASP A 7 1.15 -1.03 -0.35
CA ASP A 7 -0.28 -1.17 -0.53
C ASP A 7 -0.99 -1.06 0.83
N THR A 8 -2.27 -0.80 0.81
CA THR A 8 -3.11 -0.78 2.01
C THR A 8 -2.96 -2.08 2.82
N SER A 9 -2.90 -3.23 2.14
CA SER A 9 -2.72 -4.52 2.81
C SER A 9 -1.40 -4.61 3.57
N ALA A 10 -0.32 -3.99 3.08
CA ALA A 10 0.96 -3.95 3.79
C ALA A 10 0.86 -3.09 5.06
N LEU A 11 0.19 -1.95 4.97
CA LEU A 11 -0.01 -1.07 6.12
C LEU A 11 -0.84 -1.75 7.21
N LEU A 12 -1.91 -2.44 6.83
CA LEU A 12 -2.75 -3.18 7.76
C LEU A 12 -2.02 -4.39 8.35
N THR A 13 -1.19 -5.06 7.55
CA THR A 13 -0.34 -6.15 8.02
C THR A 13 0.58 -5.68 9.14
N LEU A 14 1.20 -4.52 8.99
CA LEU A 14 2.05 -3.92 10.02
C LEU A 14 1.25 -3.60 11.28
N ARG A 15 0.11 -2.93 11.11
CA ARG A 15 -0.74 -2.53 12.24
C ARG A 15 -1.22 -3.73 13.05
N ASP A 16 -1.66 -4.78 12.36
CA ASP A 16 -2.32 -5.94 12.98
C ASP A 16 -1.34 -7.06 13.31
N ASP A 17 -0.03 -6.83 13.14
CA ASP A 17 1.03 -7.81 13.40
C ASP A 17 0.77 -9.15 12.71
N GLU A 18 0.39 -9.08 11.45
CA GLU A 18 0.11 -10.27 10.64
C GLU A 18 1.40 -10.84 10.02
N PRO A 19 1.36 -12.06 9.45
CA PRO A 19 2.50 -12.59 8.70
C PRO A 19 2.95 -11.59 7.63
N GLY A 20 4.23 -11.23 7.64
CA GLY A 20 4.80 -10.21 6.76
C GLY A 20 5.06 -8.86 7.45
N ALA A 21 4.57 -8.65 8.67
CA ALA A 21 4.78 -7.39 9.40
C ALA A 21 6.25 -7.05 9.57
N GLU A 22 7.10 -8.05 9.81
CA GLU A 22 8.54 -7.85 9.96
C GLU A 22 9.17 -7.30 8.68
N ARG A 23 8.72 -7.78 7.52
CA ARG A 23 9.22 -7.29 6.23
C ARG A 23 8.82 -5.83 6.00
N VAL A 24 7.59 -5.48 6.32
CA VAL A 24 7.11 -4.09 6.21
C VAL A 24 7.93 -3.19 7.15
N ALA A 25 8.14 -3.62 8.38
CA ALA A 25 8.94 -2.87 9.36
C ALA A 25 10.37 -2.67 8.88
N GLU A 26 10.97 -3.70 8.25
CA GLU A 26 12.33 -3.63 7.69
C GLU A 26 12.42 -2.56 6.59
N VAL A 27 11.47 -2.53 5.67
CA VAL A 27 11.42 -1.53 4.59
C VAL A 27 11.32 -0.12 5.19
N LEU A 28 10.44 0.07 6.16
CA LEU A 28 10.28 1.37 6.83
C LEU A 28 11.54 1.79 7.60
N GLU A 29 12.20 0.85 8.26
CA GLU A 29 13.46 1.13 8.96
C GLU A 29 14.55 1.58 7.97
N GLN A 30 14.68 0.88 6.86
CA GLN A 30 15.64 1.27 5.82
C GLN A 30 15.32 2.63 5.22
N ALA A 31 14.03 2.95 5.06
CA ALA A 31 13.60 4.27 4.61
C ALA A 31 14.00 5.35 5.62
N SER A 32 13.81 5.11 6.91
CA SER A 32 14.19 6.06 7.96
C SER A 32 15.70 6.32 8.00
N LYS A 33 16.50 5.34 7.58
CA LYS A 33 17.96 5.45 7.49
C LYS A 33 18.45 6.03 6.16
N GLY A 34 17.54 6.39 5.26
CA GLY A 34 17.89 6.91 3.94
C GLY A 34 18.45 5.89 2.96
N LYS A 35 18.32 4.60 3.24
CA LYS A 35 18.84 3.52 2.38
C LYS A 35 17.93 3.19 1.20
N LEU A 36 16.66 3.55 1.29
CA LEU A 36 15.66 3.43 0.23
C LEU A 36 14.58 4.49 0.47
N ARG A 37 13.69 4.64 -0.51
CA ARG A 37 12.51 5.52 -0.37
C ARG A 37 11.27 4.65 -0.23
N CYS A 38 10.40 5.03 0.70
CA CYS A 38 9.12 4.36 0.92
C CYS A 38 7.99 5.33 0.64
N GLN A 39 7.03 4.90 -0.17
CA GLN A 39 5.91 5.72 -0.62
C GLN A 39 4.58 5.03 -0.30
N GLY A 40 3.52 5.82 -0.25
CA GLY A 40 2.16 5.35 -0.16
C GLY A 40 1.26 6.14 -1.08
N CYS A 41 0.22 5.51 -1.60
CA CYS A 41 -0.79 6.16 -2.41
C CYS A 41 -1.82 6.84 -1.48
N PHE A 42 -2.24 8.05 -1.83
CA PHE A 42 -3.22 8.80 -1.03
C PHE A 42 -4.47 7.98 -0.70
N ILE A 43 -4.91 7.11 -1.61
CA ILE A 43 -6.13 6.31 -1.39
C ILE A 43 -5.98 5.32 -0.24
N SER A 44 -4.75 4.88 0.06
CA SER A 44 -4.50 3.98 1.19
C SER A 44 -4.79 4.64 2.53
N LEU A 45 -4.62 5.94 2.63
CA LEU A 45 -4.99 6.68 3.86
C LEU A 45 -6.49 6.56 4.14
N MET A 46 -7.31 6.72 3.11
CA MET A 46 -8.76 6.56 3.24
C MET A 46 -9.12 5.10 3.55
N GLU A 47 -8.48 4.15 2.87
CA GLU A 47 -8.76 2.74 3.09
C GLU A 47 -8.42 2.29 4.52
N VAL A 48 -7.28 2.70 5.05
CA VAL A 48 -6.91 2.37 6.43
C VAL A 48 -7.93 2.97 7.40
N LEU A 49 -8.25 4.26 7.23
CA LEU A 49 -9.20 4.96 8.09
C LEU A 49 -10.55 4.26 8.12
N PHE A 50 -11.14 4.00 6.94
CA PHE A 50 -12.50 3.45 6.89
C PHE A 50 -12.56 1.98 7.28
N ARG A 51 -11.55 1.17 6.92
CA ARG A 51 -11.56 -0.26 7.25
C ARG A 51 -11.46 -0.49 8.76
N VAL A 52 -10.54 0.22 9.42
CA VAL A 52 -10.38 0.11 10.88
C VAL A 52 -11.62 0.67 11.58
N TRP A 53 -12.15 1.79 11.11
CA TRP A 53 -13.40 2.35 11.64
C TRP A 53 -14.55 1.35 11.54
N ARG A 54 -14.76 0.77 10.36
CA ARG A 54 -15.82 -0.21 10.12
C ARG A 54 -15.67 -1.47 10.96
N ASP A 55 -14.44 -1.99 11.06
CA ASP A 55 -14.18 -3.28 11.69
C ASP A 55 -14.01 -3.16 13.21
N GLU A 56 -13.66 -2.00 13.72
CA GLU A 56 -13.45 -1.75 15.15
C GLU A 56 -14.31 -0.58 15.61
N ASP A 57 -13.81 0.66 15.51
CA ASP A 57 -14.56 1.87 15.83
C ASP A 57 -13.89 3.12 15.23
N GLU A 58 -14.56 4.26 15.31
CA GLU A 58 -14.07 5.52 14.75
C GLU A 58 -12.75 5.96 15.38
N ALA A 59 -12.63 5.85 16.71
CA ALA A 59 -11.42 6.31 17.42
C ALA A 59 -10.18 5.53 16.95
N ARG A 60 -10.31 4.21 16.79
CA ARG A 60 -9.22 3.36 16.31
C ARG A 60 -8.92 3.62 14.84
N GLY A 61 -9.93 3.88 14.03
CA GLY A 61 -9.75 4.26 12.63
C GLY A 61 -8.93 5.54 12.50
N ARG A 62 -9.27 6.58 13.26
CA ARG A 62 -8.56 7.85 13.27
C ARG A 62 -7.14 7.70 13.80
N LEU A 63 -6.92 6.86 14.82
CA LEU A 63 -5.60 6.56 15.33
C LEU A 63 -4.75 5.87 14.26
N ALA A 64 -5.27 4.86 13.58
CA ALA A 64 -4.58 4.15 12.53
C ALA A 64 -4.16 5.10 11.40
N TYR A 65 -5.05 6.02 11.01
CA TYR A 65 -4.76 7.06 10.02
C TYR A 65 -3.59 7.95 10.48
N GLN A 66 -3.62 8.43 11.72
CA GLN A 66 -2.54 9.26 12.27
C GLN A 66 -1.22 8.51 12.33
N GLN A 67 -1.25 7.23 12.66
CA GLN A 67 -0.06 6.38 12.69
C GLN A 67 0.55 6.24 11.29
N CYS A 68 -0.27 6.12 10.25
CA CYS A 68 0.21 6.09 8.87
C CYS A 68 0.94 7.39 8.51
N LEU A 69 0.38 8.53 8.88
CA LEU A 69 1.01 9.83 8.61
C LEU A 69 2.35 10.01 9.34
N ALA A 70 2.55 9.30 10.45
CA ALA A 70 3.79 9.36 11.23
C ALA A 70 4.88 8.43 10.70
N LEU A 71 4.58 7.53 9.77
CA LEU A 71 5.56 6.62 9.20
C LEU A 71 6.56 7.37 8.31
N PRO A 72 7.80 6.86 8.16
CA PRO A 72 8.81 7.49 7.28
C PRO A 72 8.50 7.22 5.81
N MET A 73 7.41 7.78 5.33
CA MET A 73 6.87 7.57 3.99
C MET A 73 6.56 8.90 3.31
N GLU A 74 6.69 8.90 1.98
CA GLU A 74 6.20 9.99 1.14
C GLU A 74 4.83 9.60 0.60
N TRP A 75 3.83 10.45 0.78
CA TRP A 75 2.48 10.19 0.30
C TRP A 75 2.30 10.81 -1.09
N VAL A 76 1.94 9.96 -2.05
CA VAL A 76 1.69 10.37 -3.44
C VAL A 76 0.22 10.72 -3.56
N HIS A 77 -0.05 11.97 -3.92
CA HIS A 77 -1.40 12.47 -4.11
C HIS A 77 -1.82 12.40 -5.58
N GLU A 78 -3.10 12.52 -5.86
CA GLU A 78 -3.63 12.44 -7.21
C GLU A 78 -3.06 13.55 -8.09
N SER A 79 -2.93 13.24 -9.38
CA SER A 79 -2.49 14.15 -10.42
C SER A 79 -3.15 13.72 -11.73
N ASN A 80 -3.08 14.59 -12.75
CA ASN A 80 -3.62 14.24 -14.05
C ASN A 80 -2.93 13.00 -14.64
N SER A 81 -1.61 12.94 -14.55
CA SER A 81 -0.84 11.78 -15.03
C SER A 81 -1.23 10.50 -14.30
N LEU A 82 -1.35 10.55 -12.99
CA LEU A 82 -1.73 9.39 -12.18
C LEU A 82 -3.15 8.92 -12.50
N LEU A 83 -4.09 9.88 -12.67
CA LEU A 83 -5.47 9.57 -13.01
C LEU A 83 -5.57 8.82 -14.34
N LEU A 84 -4.85 9.30 -15.35
CA LEU A 84 -4.85 8.66 -16.68
C LEU A 84 -4.28 7.25 -16.61
N ARG A 85 -3.20 7.05 -15.85
CA ARG A 85 -2.60 5.72 -15.69
C ARG A 85 -3.55 4.78 -14.94
N ALA A 86 -4.19 5.25 -13.88
CA ALA A 86 -5.15 4.45 -13.13
C ALA A 86 -6.34 4.04 -13.99
N ALA A 87 -6.85 4.95 -14.83
CA ALA A 87 -7.94 4.66 -15.75
C ALA A 87 -7.54 3.58 -16.76
N GLU A 88 -6.33 3.66 -17.32
CA GLU A 88 -5.80 2.66 -18.25
C GLU A 88 -5.74 1.28 -17.60
N LEU A 89 -5.16 1.20 -16.41
CA LEU A 89 -5.04 -0.06 -15.69
C LEU A 89 -6.40 -0.68 -15.37
N LYS A 90 -7.35 0.15 -14.94
CA LYS A 90 -8.70 -0.33 -14.64
C LYS A 90 -9.45 -0.78 -15.90
N ALA A 91 -9.23 -0.13 -17.03
CA ALA A 91 -9.84 -0.50 -18.29
C ALA A 91 -9.33 -1.86 -18.81
N LEU A 92 -8.05 -2.16 -18.57
CA LEU A 92 -7.37 -3.34 -19.11
C LEU A 92 -7.32 -4.52 -18.12
N HIS A 93 -7.59 -4.31 -16.84
CA HIS A 93 -7.46 -5.32 -15.80
C HIS A 93 -8.65 -5.27 -14.82
N PRO A 94 -9.03 -6.43 -14.22
CA PRO A 94 -10.15 -6.50 -13.28
C PRO A 94 -9.75 -6.00 -11.88
N LEU A 95 -9.40 -4.73 -11.77
CA LEU A 95 -8.98 -4.10 -10.52
C LEU A 95 -10.11 -3.29 -9.91
N SER A 96 -10.15 -3.21 -8.56
CA SER A 96 -10.95 -2.21 -7.88
C SER A 96 -10.41 -0.82 -8.17
N GLN A 97 -11.20 0.23 -7.91
CA GLN A 97 -10.73 1.61 -8.08
C GLN A 97 -9.50 1.89 -7.22
N ALA A 98 -9.53 1.46 -5.96
CA ALA A 98 -8.41 1.67 -5.05
C ALA A 98 -7.15 0.99 -5.57
N ASP A 99 -7.25 -0.27 -6.00
CA ASP A 99 -6.10 -1.01 -6.51
C ASP A 99 -5.56 -0.40 -7.81
N ALA A 100 -6.42 0.14 -8.65
CA ALA A 100 -6.00 0.85 -9.87
C ALA A 100 -5.15 2.08 -9.51
N TRP A 101 -5.57 2.88 -8.53
CA TRP A 101 -4.79 4.02 -8.05
C TRP A 101 -3.44 3.59 -7.50
N ILE A 102 -3.42 2.54 -6.68
CA ILE A 102 -2.20 2.04 -6.03
C ILE A 102 -1.22 1.49 -7.07
N ALA A 103 -1.69 0.67 -8.01
CA ALA A 103 -0.85 0.14 -9.07
C ALA A 103 -0.30 1.26 -9.96
N ALA A 104 -1.12 2.27 -10.27
CA ALA A 104 -0.69 3.43 -11.04
C ALA A 104 0.42 4.21 -10.31
N CYS A 105 0.29 4.39 -9.00
CA CYS A 105 1.34 5.02 -8.19
C CYS A 105 2.67 4.26 -8.31
N ALA A 106 2.63 2.94 -8.20
CA ALA A 106 3.83 2.12 -8.32
C ALA A 106 4.48 2.29 -9.70
N MET A 107 3.70 2.25 -10.77
CA MET A 107 4.22 2.40 -12.14
C MET A 107 4.81 3.80 -12.37
N GLU A 108 4.08 4.85 -12.02
CA GLU A 108 4.50 6.23 -12.24
C GLU A 108 5.79 6.58 -11.48
N ASN A 109 6.01 5.95 -10.34
CA ASN A 109 7.16 6.23 -9.48
C ASN A 109 8.31 5.22 -9.65
N GLY A 110 8.15 4.21 -10.50
CA GLY A 110 9.14 3.15 -10.64
C GLY A 110 9.38 2.41 -9.33
N ALA A 111 8.32 2.23 -8.53
CA ALA A 111 8.42 1.64 -7.20
C ALA A 111 8.07 0.15 -7.22
N ILE A 112 8.64 -0.59 -6.28
CA ILE A 112 8.28 -1.98 -6.01
C ILE A 112 7.03 -1.96 -5.13
N LEU A 113 5.92 -2.52 -5.62
CA LEU A 113 4.69 -2.62 -4.85
C LEU A 113 4.81 -3.75 -3.83
N LEU A 114 4.78 -3.39 -2.56
CA LEU A 114 4.78 -4.36 -1.45
C LEU A 114 3.34 -4.57 -0.99
N HIS A 115 2.83 -5.80 -1.14
CA HIS A 115 1.40 -6.06 -0.96
C HIS A 115 1.13 -7.50 -0.51
N LYS A 116 -0.11 -7.76 -0.17
CA LYS A 116 -0.59 -9.09 0.25
C LYS A 116 -1.79 -9.53 -0.59
N ASP A 117 -1.97 -8.94 -1.79
CA ASP A 117 -3.12 -9.20 -2.64
C ASP A 117 -2.70 -9.86 -3.95
N PRO A 118 -3.03 -11.16 -4.15
CA PRO A 118 -2.68 -11.87 -5.39
C PRO A 118 -3.24 -11.23 -6.66
N GLU A 119 -4.26 -10.38 -6.59
CA GLU A 119 -4.83 -9.71 -7.76
C GLU A 119 -3.81 -8.83 -8.50
N PHE A 120 -2.80 -8.31 -7.79
CA PHE A 120 -1.73 -7.54 -8.42
C PHE A 120 -0.75 -8.41 -9.23
N SER A 121 -0.71 -9.71 -8.98
CA SER A 121 0.34 -10.59 -9.54
C SER A 121 0.36 -10.63 -11.07
N ALA A 122 -0.78 -10.40 -11.72
CA ALA A 122 -0.89 -10.41 -13.18
C ALA A 122 -0.47 -9.07 -13.82
N LEU A 123 -0.21 -8.04 -13.04
CA LEU A 123 0.13 -6.71 -13.56
C LEU A 123 1.60 -6.61 -13.94
N PRO A 124 1.95 -5.85 -14.99
CA PRO A 124 3.34 -5.66 -15.42
C PRO A 124 4.04 -4.60 -14.57
N ILE A 125 4.11 -4.83 -13.27
CA ILE A 125 4.76 -3.93 -12.30
C ILE A 125 5.76 -4.71 -11.47
N GLN A 126 6.77 -4.01 -10.94
CA GLN A 126 7.66 -4.61 -9.95
C GLN A 126 6.88 -4.76 -8.66
N GLN A 127 6.92 -5.96 -8.08
CA GLN A 127 6.11 -6.24 -6.90
C GLN A 127 6.74 -7.30 -6.01
N GLU A 128 6.43 -7.23 -4.73
CA GLU A 128 6.81 -8.22 -3.73
C GLU A 128 5.56 -8.61 -2.95
N LEU A 129 5.20 -9.88 -3.00
CA LEU A 129 4.06 -10.43 -2.27
C LEU A 129 4.48 -10.81 -0.85
N LEU A 130 3.81 -10.24 0.14
CA LEU A 130 3.99 -10.61 1.54
C LEU A 130 3.37 -11.98 1.83
N PRO A 131 3.85 -12.70 2.86
CA PRO A 131 3.24 -13.97 3.26
C PRO A 131 1.75 -13.82 3.55
N LEU A 132 0.96 -14.72 3.00
CA LEU A 132 -0.49 -14.76 3.24
C LEU A 132 -0.79 -15.39 4.60
N LYS A 133 -1.96 -15.08 5.16
CA LYS A 133 -2.43 -15.74 6.38
C LYS A 133 -2.62 -17.23 6.10
N PRO A 134 -2.27 -18.13 7.07
CA PRO A 134 -2.56 -19.54 6.92
C PRO A 134 -4.05 -19.76 6.75
N THR A 135 -4.41 -20.66 5.82
CA THR A 135 -5.80 -21.05 5.63
C THR A 135 -6.22 -21.90 6.83
N ARG A 136 -7.35 -21.55 7.43
CA ARG A 136 -7.96 -22.40 8.46
C ARG A 136 -8.61 -23.61 7.80
N ARG A 137 -8.36 -24.74 8.40
CA ARG A 137 -9.01 -26.00 8.00
C ARG A 137 -10.19 -26.29 8.89
#